data_c87bf03d7dab01f3096f2dfcd1f6f854
#
_entry.id   c87bf03d7dab01f3096f2dfcd1f6f854
#
_cell.length_a   1.000
_cell.length_b   1.000
_cell.length_c   1.000
_cell.angle_alpha   90.00
_cell.angle_beta   90.00
_cell.angle_gamma   90.00
#
_symmetry.space_group_name_H-M   'P 1'
#
loop_
_entity.id
_entity.type
_entity.pdbx_description
1 polymer ?
#
loop_
_entity_poly.entity_id
_entity_poly.type
_entity_poly.pdbx_seq_one_letter_code
_entity_poly.pdbx_strand_id
1 'polypeptide(L)'
;MSPSQPRLAWPDIAKGISILGVVLLHVTLTVPESSETRLAAFNVWLDPLRLPLFFLVSGYFSSKVFSFTFPQLFARRLWYFLVPYVVWMAVELQVKRVELHWVFESPLFDRNEMLFNMVVGHTMAWFIHALIFFNIFLWCVRKLPGWLALLLSFAPLLFMAWQAHYTVIAKAMMFLPVFVGAAFFRDWITRFAAEAEAPFQGRFTRTTFFVYAGVIASYAGGFLFRRA
;
A
#
# COMPACT_ATOMS: atom_id res chain seq x y z
N MET A 1 8.31 14.17 -33.53
CA MET A 1 8.35 13.10 -32.50
C MET A 1 8.99 13.69 -31.25
N SER A 2 8.22 13.95 -30.21
CA SER A 2 8.79 14.39 -28.93
C SER A 2 9.64 13.27 -28.35
N PRO A 3 10.88 13.54 -27.88
CA PRO A 3 11.69 12.52 -27.22
C PRO A 3 10.90 11.94 -26.06
N SER A 4 10.74 10.61 -26.05
CA SER A 4 10.10 9.91 -24.95
C SER A 4 10.89 10.19 -23.68
N GLN A 5 10.25 10.77 -22.67
CA GLN A 5 10.91 10.99 -21.39
C GLN A 5 11.45 9.64 -20.86
N PRO A 6 12.67 9.59 -20.36
CA PRO A 6 13.25 8.36 -19.86
C PRO A 6 12.36 7.81 -18.73
N ARG A 7 12.05 6.52 -18.83
CA ARG A 7 11.22 5.82 -17.83
C ARG A 7 11.99 5.76 -16.51
N LEU A 8 11.36 6.21 -15.43
CA LEU A 8 11.95 6.11 -14.09
C LEU A 8 12.00 4.64 -13.66
N ALA A 9 13.17 4.13 -13.35
CA ALA A 9 13.36 2.72 -12.98
C ALA A 9 12.94 2.43 -11.52
N TRP A 10 13.17 3.38 -10.61
CA TRP A 10 12.92 3.17 -9.18
C TRP A 10 11.47 2.79 -8.81
N PRO A 11 10.40 3.30 -9.45
CA PRO A 11 9.04 2.89 -9.11
C PRO A 11 8.73 1.44 -9.49
N ASP A 12 9.31 0.96 -10.59
CA ASP A 12 9.13 -0.42 -11.03
C ASP A 12 9.88 -1.38 -10.09
N ILE A 13 11.09 -1.03 -9.68
CA ILE A 13 11.88 -1.76 -8.67
C ILE A 13 11.14 -1.78 -7.34
N ALA A 14 10.63 -0.64 -6.87
CA ALA A 14 9.90 -0.53 -5.62
C ALA A 14 8.63 -1.39 -5.61
N LYS A 15 7.87 -1.41 -6.70
CA LYS A 15 6.71 -2.30 -6.86
C LYS A 15 7.13 -3.77 -6.84
N GLY A 16 8.18 -4.13 -7.56
CA GLY A 16 8.70 -5.49 -7.61
C GLY A 16 9.07 -6.00 -6.21
N ILE A 17 9.83 -5.22 -5.45
CA ILE A 17 10.22 -5.54 -4.07
C ILE A 17 8.96 -5.70 -3.19
N SER A 18 7.99 -4.79 -3.31
CA SER A 18 6.75 -4.85 -2.53
C SER A 18 5.97 -6.14 -2.81
N ILE A 19 5.78 -6.48 -4.09
CA ILE A 19 5.04 -7.68 -4.50
C ILE A 19 5.76 -8.94 -4.05
N LEU A 20 7.07 -9.04 -4.28
CA LEU A 20 7.87 -10.18 -3.82
C LEU A 20 7.81 -10.34 -2.31
N GLY A 21 7.87 -9.24 -1.55
CA GLY A 21 7.73 -9.26 -0.10
C GLY A 21 6.35 -9.73 0.35
N VAL A 22 5.27 -9.41 -0.37
CA VAL A 22 3.91 -9.88 -0.07
C VAL A 22 3.79 -11.38 -0.38
N VAL A 23 4.30 -11.85 -1.52
CA VAL A 23 4.31 -13.28 -1.88
C VAL A 23 5.08 -14.08 -0.83
N LEU A 24 6.27 -13.61 -0.43
CA LEU A 24 7.07 -14.22 0.60
C LEU A 24 6.34 -14.34 1.95
N LEU A 25 5.58 -13.31 2.33
CA LEU A 25 4.73 -13.34 3.53
C LEU A 25 3.71 -14.47 3.44
N HIS A 26 2.97 -14.55 2.36
CA HIS A 26 1.92 -15.55 2.22
C HIS A 26 2.49 -16.99 2.19
N VAL A 27 3.61 -17.19 1.50
CA VAL A 27 4.32 -18.49 1.52
C VAL A 27 4.75 -18.85 2.94
N THR A 28 5.28 -17.88 3.71
CA THR A 28 5.71 -18.14 5.09
C THR A 28 4.52 -18.46 6.00
N LEU A 29 3.36 -17.85 5.79
CA LEU A 29 2.16 -18.10 6.61
C LEU A 29 1.48 -19.44 6.31
N THR A 30 1.67 -20.00 5.12
CA THR A 30 1.03 -21.26 4.69
C THR A 30 1.83 -22.50 5.05
N VAL A 31 3.11 -22.37 5.39
CA VAL A 31 3.96 -23.52 5.79
C VAL A 31 3.87 -23.72 7.29
N PRO A 32 3.45 -24.91 7.76
CA PRO A 32 3.45 -25.22 9.19
C PRO A 32 4.84 -25.04 9.81
N GLU A 33 4.88 -24.57 11.05
CA GLU A 33 6.13 -24.33 11.81
C GLU A 33 7.13 -23.34 11.16
N SER A 34 6.68 -22.62 10.13
CA SER A 34 7.56 -21.68 9.41
C SER A 34 7.97 -20.46 10.24
N SER A 35 7.28 -20.17 11.35
CA SER A 35 7.56 -19.01 12.23
C SER A 35 8.98 -19.02 12.83
N GLU A 36 9.61 -20.19 12.96
CA GLU A 36 10.97 -20.33 13.49
C GLU A 36 12.06 -20.31 12.40
N THR A 37 11.66 -20.19 11.15
CA THR A 37 12.62 -20.21 10.03
C THR A 37 13.34 -18.87 9.84
N ARG A 38 14.54 -18.93 9.27
CA ARG A 38 15.27 -17.72 8.82
C ARG A 38 14.48 -16.92 7.81
N LEU A 39 13.62 -17.58 7.04
CA LEU A 39 12.73 -16.95 6.07
C LEU A 39 11.67 -16.11 6.77
N ALA A 40 11.11 -16.57 7.87
CA ALA A 40 10.17 -15.81 8.69
C ALA A 40 10.85 -14.57 9.30
N ALA A 41 12.05 -14.73 9.85
CA ALA A 41 12.84 -13.59 10.37
C ALA A 41 13.11 -12.55 9.30
N PHE A 42 13.51 -12.96 8.09
CA PHE A 42 13.69 -12.06 6.95
C PHE A 42 12.39 -11.37 6.54
N ASN A 43 11.27 -12.09 6.60
CA ASN A 43 9.95 -11.56 6.29
C ASN A 43 9.51 -10.46 7.27
N VAL A 44 9.77 -10.65 8.57
CA VAL A 44 9.57 -9.61 9.60
C VAL A 44 10.42 -8.37 9.31
N TRP A 45 11.65 -8.57 8.85
CA TRP A 45 12.53 -7.46 8.48
C TRP A 45 12.01 -6.67 7.28
N LEU A 46 11.35 -7.31 6.30
CA LEU A 46 10.72 -6.65 5.15
C LEU A 46 9.39 -5.95 5.46
N ASP A 47 8.78 -6.24 6.59
CA ASP A 47 7.43 -5.74 6.96
C ASP A 47 7.28 -4.20 6.84
N PRO A 48 8.22 -3.37 7.34
CA PRO A 48 8.13 -1.92 7.21
C PRO A 48 8.24 -1.40 5.78
N LEU A 49 8.73 -2.21 4.85
CA LEU A 49 8.92 -1.81 3.45
C LEU A 49 7.77 -2.23 2.52
N ARG A 50 7.20 -3.42 2.72
CA ARG A 50 6.25 -4.02 1.78
C ARG A 50 5.09 -3.11 1.42
N LEU A 51 4.26 -2.82 2.39
CA LEU A 51 3.01 -2.07 2.20
C LEU A 51 3.23 -0.56 2.11
N PRO A 52 4.06 0.07 2.97
CA PRO A 52 4.36 1.49 2.81
C PRO A 52 4.94 1.83 1.44
N LEU A 53 5.87 1.03 0.94
CA LEU A 53 6.48 1.24 -0.37
C LEU A 53 5.47 1.08 -1.52
N PHE A 54 4.59 0.08 -1.43
CA PHE A 54 3.50 -0.13 -2.38
C PHE A 54 2.56 1.08 -2.44
N PHE A 55 2.10 1.57 -1.27
CA PHE A 55 1.20 2.71 -1.21
C PHE A 55 1.88 4.03 -1.58
N LEU A 56 3.16 4.20 -1.25
CA LEU A 56 3.97 5.34 -1.68
C LEU A 56 4.03 5.42 -3.21
N VAL A 57 4.41 4.34 -3.88
CA VAL A 57 4.48 4.32 -5.35
C VAL A 57 3.10 4.49 -5.98
N SER A 58 2.08 3.89 -5.39
CA SER A 58 0.69 4.06 -5.85
C SER A 58 0.21 5.50 -5.73
N GLY A 59 0.53 6.19 -4.63
CA GLY A 59 0.26 7.61 -4.42
C GLY A 59 1.02 8.50 -5.40
N TYR A 60 2.31 8.24 -5.60
CA TYR A 60 3.16 8.95 -6.54
C TYR A 60 2.55 9.00 -7.97
N PHE A 61 2.00 7.87 -8.45
CA PHE A 61 1.33 7.81 -9.74
C PHE A 61 -0.12 8.30 -9.72
N SER A 62 -0.66 8.61 -8.56
CA SER A 62 -2.04 9.11 -8.41
C SER A 62 -2.15 10.63 -8.53
N SER A 63 -1.05 11.38 -8.69
CA SER A 63 -1.06 12.84 -8.84
C SER A 63 -1.93 13.34 -9.99
N LYS A 64 -2.16 12.55 -11.03
CA LYS A 64 -3.09 12.89 -12.13
C LYS A 64 -4.54 13.05 -11.66
N VAL A 65 -4.90 12.50 -10.49
CA VAL A 65 -6.24 12.62 -9.89
C VAL A 65 -6.59 14.08 -9.59
N PHE A 66 -5.58 14.93 -9.34
CA PHE A 66 -5.80 16.36 -9.08
C PHE A 66 -6.53 17.10 -10.23
N SER A 67 -6.34 16.65 -11.46
CA SER A 67 -6.97 17.24 -12.66
C SER A 67 -8.28 16.56 -13.08
N PHE A 68 -8.70 15.49 -12.40
CA PHE A 68 -9.87 14.71 -12.83
C PHE A 68 -11.18 15.31 -12.29
N THR A 69 -12.22 15.28 -13.15
CA THR A 69 -13.60 15.32 -12.71
C THR A 69 -13.99 13.96 -12.10
N PHE A 70 -15.08 13.88 -11.35
CA PHE A 70 -15.51 12.61 -10.75
C PHE A 70 -15.75 11.48 -11.79
N PRO A 71 -16.46 11.72 -12.92
CA PRO A 71 -16.59 10.70 -13.97
C PRO A 71 -15.26 10.25 -14.56
N GLN A 72 -14.29 11.17 -14.70
CA GLN A 72 -12.95 10.84 -15.17
C GLN A 72 -12.17 10.01 -14.14
N LEU A 73 -12.30 10.33 -12.85
CA LEU A 73 -11.73 9.52 -11.78
C LEU A 73 -12.27 8.09 -11.85
N PHE A 74 -13.60 7.95 -11.94
CA PHE A 74 -14.23 6.65 -12.03
C PHE A 74 -13.73 5.86 -13.24
N ALA A 75 -13.84 6.42 -14.45
CA ALA A 75 -13.50 5.72 -15.69
C ALA A 75 -12.00 5.42 -15.85
N ARG A 76 -11.12 6.30 -15.34
CA ARG A 76 -9.67 6.20 -15.57
C ARG A 76 -8.88 5.58 -14.42
N ARG A 77 -9.51 5.42 -13.24
CA ARG A 77 -8.86 4.90 -12.04
C ARG A 77 -9.69 3.88 -11.31
N LEU A 78 -10.87 4.27 -10.81
CA LEU A 78 -11.64 3.39 -9.92
C LEU A 78 -12.11 2.14 -10.65
N TRP A 79 -12.51 2.25 -11.91
CA TRP A 79 -12.94 1.11 -12.74
C TRP A 79 -11.86 0.02 -12.84
N TYR A 80 -10.60 0.43 -13.03
CA TYR A 80 -9.47 -0.51 -13.14
C TYR A 80 -9.11 -1.21 -11.82
N PHE A 81 -9.53 -0.67 -10.69
CA PHE A 81 -9.42 -1.33 -9.39
C PHE A 81 -10.68 -2.12 -9.06
N LEU A 82 -11.85 -1.56 -9.36
CA LEU A 82 -13.14 -2.14 -9.00
C LEU A 82 -13.39 -3.48 -9.73
N VAL A 83 -13.14 -3.53 -11.04
CA VAL A 83 -13.40 -4.74 -11.82
C VAL A 83 -12.57 -5.94 -11.34
N PRO A 84 -11.22 -5.86 -11.27
CA PRO A 84 -10.43 -6.98 -10.77
C PRO A 84 -10.75 -7.28 -9.30
N TYR A 85 -11.09 -6.28 -8.49
CA TYR A 85 -11.52 -6.48 -7.11
C TYR A 85 -12.77 -7.35 -7.04
N VAL A 86 -13.85 -6.95 -7.71
CA VAL A 86 -15.14 -7.67 -7.68
C VAL A 86 -14.98 -9.10 -8.20
N VAL A 87 -14.28 -9.26 -9.34
CA VAL A 87 -14.05 -10.58 -9.95
C VAL A 87 -13.25 -11.48 -9.00
N TRP A 88 -12.14 -10.98 -8.46
CA TRP A 88 -11.28 -11.77 -7.57
C TRP A 88 -11.98 -12.09 -6.25
N MET A 89 -12.72 -11.14 -5.69
CA MET A 89 -13.49 -11.33 -4.47
C MET A 89 -14.53 -12.42 -4.59
N ALA A 90 -15.28 -12.42 -5.70
CA ALA A 90 -16.26 -13.47 -5.95
C ALA A 90 -15.60 -14.86 -5.95
N VAL A 91 -14.43 -14.99 -6.59
CA VAL A 91 -13.65 -16.24 -6.61
C VAL A 91 -13.13 -16.59 -5.23
N GLU A 92 -12.45 -15.66 -4.54
CA GLU A 92 -11.85 -15.89 -3.21
C GLU A 92 -12.88 -16.33 -2.18
N LEU A 93 -14.03 -15.66 -2.14
CA LEU A 93 -15.09 -15.98 -1.19
C LEU A 93 -15.75 -17.32 -1.48
N GLN A 94 -15.89 -17.71 -2.75
CA GLN A 94 -16.37 -19.05 -3.10
C GLN A 94 -15.36 -20.12 -2.71
N VAL A 95 -14.09 -19.92 -2.95
CA VAL A 95 -13.02 -20.85 -2.54
C VAL A 95 -13.03 -21.01 -1.03
N LYS A 96 -13.04 -19.91 -0.27
CA LYS A 96 -13.10 -19.94 1.20
C LYS A 96 -14.36 -20.64 1.72
N ARG A 97 -15.50 -20.37 1.09
CA ARG A 97 -16.75 -21.03 1.46
C ARG A 97 -16.68 -22.54 1.33
N VAL A 98 -16.11 -23.01 0.21
CA VAL A 98 -15.94 -24.45 -0.04
C VAL A 98 -14.89 -25.04 0.91
N GLU A 99 -13.75 -24.36 1.09
CA GLU A 99 -12.68 -24.79 1.99
C GLU A 99 -13.17 -24.93 3.44
N LEU A 100 -13.84 -23.92 3.97
CA LEU A 100 -14.38 -23.94 5.33
C LEU A 100 -15.38 -25.06 5.52
N HIS A 101 -16.21 -25.35 4.52
CA HIS A 101 -17.18 -26.44 4.58
C HIS A 101 -16.51 -27.81 4.55
N TRP A 102 -15.59 -28.03 3.63
CA TRP A 102 -14.98 -29.34 3.41
C TRP A 102 -13.85 -29.69 4.39
N VAL A 103 -13.08 -28.69 4.83
CA VAL A 103 -11.92 -28.91 5.69
C VAL A 103 -12.27 -28.74 7.16
N PHE A 104 -13.13 -27.77 7.49
CA PHE A 104 -13.43 -27.41 8.87
C PHE A 104 -14.86 -27.76 9.30
N GLU A 105 -15.62 -28.47 8.44
CA GLU A 105 -17.01 -28.88 8.71
C GLU A 105 -17.91 -27.68 9.13
N SER A 106 -17.50 -26.47 8.79
CA SER A 106 -18.22 -25.24 9.15
C SER A 106 -19.45 -25.06 8.28
N PRO A 107 -20.55 -24.48 8.80
CA PRO A 107 -21.71 -24.18 7.97
C PRO A 107 -21.31 -23.20 6.85
N LEU A 108 -21.87 -23.40 5.66
CA LEU A 108 -21.66 -22.48 4.53
C LEU A 108 -22.23 -21.11 4.91
N PHE A 109 -21.38 -20.07 4.89
CA PHE A 109 -21.88 -18.73 5.16
C PHE A 109 -22.83 -18.22 4.07
N ASP A 110 -23.81 -17.42 4.51
CA ASP A 110 -24.88 -16.89 3.68
C ASP A 110 -24.37 -15.91 2.60
N ARG A 111 -25.16 -15.74 1.57
CA ARG A 111 -24.89 -14.79 0.50
C ARG A 111 -24.78 -13.34 1.03
N ASN A 112 -25.56 -12.97 2.04
CA ASN A 112 -25.49 -11.65 2.66
C ASN A 112 -24.18 -11.43 3.39
N GLU A 113 -23.68 -12.44 4.10
CA GLU A 113 -22.35 -12.42 4.74
C GLU A 113 -21.24 -12.30 3.70
N MET A 114 -21.36 -13.02 2.59
CA MET A 114 -20.43 -12.93 1.47
C MET A 114 -20.39 -11.51 0.88
N LEU A 115 -21.57 -10.91 0.63
CA LEU A 115 -21.66 -9.53 0.13
C LEU A 115 -21.11 -8.53 1.14
N PHE A 116 -21.39 -8.72 2.43
CA PHE A 116 -20.85 -7.88 3.49
C PHE A 116 -19.31 -7.93 3.50
N ASN A 117 -18.71 -9.11 3.46
CA ASN A 117 -17.25 -9.27 3.42
C ASN A 117 -16.62 -8.63 2.17
N MET A 118 -17.32 -8.68 1.03
CA MET A 118 -16.90 -7.98 -0.19
C MET A 118 -16.91 -6.45 0.00
N VAL A 119 -17.96 -5.90 0.59
CA VAL A 119 -18.10 -4.45 0.78
C VAL A 119 -17.10 -3.92 1.82
N VAL A 120 -16.93 -4.66 2.91
CA VAL A 120 -16.04 -4.29 4.02
C VAL A 120 -14.56 -4.54 3.69
N GLY A 121 -14.27 -5.34 2.65
CA GLY A 121 -12.90 -5.64 2.25
C GLY A 121 -12.19 -6.66 3.15
N HIS A 122 -12.94 -7.56 3.81
CA HIS A 122 -12.39 -8.66 4.61
C HIS A 122 -11.85 -9.80 3.73
N THR A 123 -10.83 -9.49 2.95
CA THR A 123 -10.33 -10.37 1.91
C THR A 123 -8.83 -10.18 1.71
N MET A 124 -8.18 -11.09 1.01
CA MET A 124 -6.76 -10.93 0.67
C MET A 124 -6.49 -9.72 -0.22
N ALA A 125 -7.48 -9.29 -1.02
CA ALA A 125 -7.37 -8.13 -1.90
C ALA A 125 -7.72 -6.78 -1.23
N TRP A 126 -7.72 -6.71 0.11
CA TRP A 126 -8.02 -5.50 0.87
C TRP A 126 -7.22 -4.27 0.43
N PHE A 127 -6.00 -4.46 -0.08
CA PHE A 127 -5.15 -3.38 -0.56
C PHE A 127 -5.70 -2.71 -1.84
N ILE A 128 -6.41 -3.46 -2.71
CA ILE A 128 -7.09 -2.89 -3.89
C ILE A 128 -8.28 -2.05 -3.43
N HIS A 129 -9.04 -2.56 -2.47
CA HIS A 129 -10.14 -1.84 -1.84
C HIS A 129 -9.64 -0.53 -1.20
N ALA A 130 -8.51 -0.58 -0.47
CA ALA A 130 -7.86 0.61 0.07
C ALA A 130 -7.48 1.62 -1.02
N LEU A 131 -6.95 1.17 -2.17
CA LEU A 131 -6.62 2.06 -3.29
C LEU A 131 -7.84 2.77 -3.88
N ILE A 132 -9.01 2.13 -3.91
CA ILE A 132 -10.26 2.78 -4.32
C ILE A 132 -10.55 3.95 -3.38
N PHE A 133 -10.59 3.70 -2.07
CA PHE A 133 -10.81 4.72 -1.05
C PHE A 133 -9.78 5.84 -1.09
N PHE A 134 -8.51 5.50 -1.22
CA PHE A 134 -7.43 6.49 -1.23
C PHE A 134 -7.50 7.42 -2.44
N ASN A 135 -7.89 6.90 -3.62
CA ASN A 135 -8.09 7.75 -4.79
C ASN A 135 -9.33 8.64 -4.66
N ILE A 136 -10.42 8.17 -4.03
CA ILE A 136 -11.60 8.99 -3.72
C ILE A 136 -11.22 10.08 -2.72
N PHE A 137 -10.53 9.72 -1.62
CA PHE A 137 -10.05 10.68 -0.63
C PHE A 137 -9.16 11.75 -1.27
N LEU A 138 -8.17 11.33 -2.07
CA LEU A 138 -7.26 12.23 -2.78
C LEU A 138 -8.03 13.20 -3.68
N TRP A 139 -9.06 12.73 -4.36
CA TRP A 139 -9.91 13.56 -5.19
C TRP A 139 -10.72 14.57 -4.36
N CYS A 140 -11.24 14.19 -3.19
CA CYS A 140 -11.94 15.10 -2.29
C CYS A 140 -11.04 16.23 -1.80
N VAL A 141 -9.78 15.91 -1.43
CA VAL A 141 -8.83 16.89 -0.87
C VAL A 141 -7.98 17.60 -1.93
N ARG A 142 -8.18 17.32 -3.22
CA ARG A 142 -7.33 17.80 -4.33
C ARG A 142 -7.16 19.32 -4.45
N LYS A 143 -8.12 20.07 -3.91
CA LYS A 143 -8.09 21.57 -3.94
C LYS A 143 -7.45 22.17 -2.69
N LEU A 144 -7.13 21.36 -1.70
CA LEU A 144 -6.50 21.80 -0.46
C LEU A 144 -4.98 21.92 -0.64
N PRO A 145 -4.32 22.78 0.16
CA PRO A 145 -2.87 22.77 0.21
C PRO A 145 -2.33 21.43 0.73
N GLY A 146 -1.19 20.98 0.20
CA GLY A 146 -0.66 19.63 0.46
C GLY A 146 -0.48 19.29 1.94
N TRP A 147 -0.05 20.28 2.77
CA TRP A 147 0.11 20.06 4.21
C TRP A 147 -1.23 19.80 4.92
N LEU A 148 -2.31 20.49 4.49
CA LEU A 148 -3.65 20.30 5.07
C LEU A 148 -4.26 18.95 4.63
N ALA A 149 -4.08 18.60 3.35
CA ALA A 149 -4.50 17.29 2.82
C ALA A 149 -3.79 16.14 3.56
N LEU A 150 -2.48 16.30 3.83
CA LEU A 150 -1.70 15.35 4.60
C LEU A 150 -2.21 15.27 6.05
N LEU A 151 -2.44 16.40 6.71
CA LEU A 151 -3.00 16.44 8.08
C LEU A 151 -4.35 15.72 8.14
N LEU A 152 -5.26 16.02 7.21
CA LEU A 152 -6.57 15.37 7.15
C LEU A 152 -6.48 13.86 6.88
N SER A 153 -5.44 13.39 6.23
CA SER A 153 -5.24 11.95 5.98
C SER A 153 -4.95 11.14 7.26
N PHE A 154 -4.58 11.80 8.37
CA PHE A 154 -4.44 11.17 9.68
C PHE A 154 -5.78 11.08 10.46
N ALA A 155 -6.82 11.83 10.07
CA ALA A 155 -8.10 11.83 10.79
C ALA A 155 -8.73 10.43 10.91
N PRO A 156 -8.73 9.55 9.89
CA PRO A 156 -9.24 8.20 10.03
C PRO A 156 -8.48 7.38 11.08
N LEU A 157 -7.17 7.59 11.26
CA LEU A 157 -6.37 6.91 12.29
C LEU A 157 -6.78 7.32 13.70
N LEU A 158 -7.03 8.61 13.91
CA LEU A 158 -7.49 9.11 15.20
C LEU A 158 -8.87 8.53 15.57
N PHE A 159 -9.78 8.47 14.58
CA PHE A 159 -11.09 7.87 14.78
C PHE A 159 -11.01 6.38 15.12
N MET A 160 -10.09 5.64 14.46
CA MET A 160 -9.92 4.21 14.68
C MET A 160 -9.20 3.88 15.99
N ALA A 161 -8.26 4.73 16.43
CA ALA A 161 -7.65 4.62 17.75
C ALA A 161 -8.70 4.73 18.88
N TRP A 162 -9.75 5.50 18.66
CA TRP A 162 -10.87 5.60 19.60
C TRP A 162 -11.72 4.32 19.64
N GLN A 163 -11.97 3.69 18.49
CA GLN A 163 -12.88 2.53 18.40
C GLN A 163 -12.29 1.20 18.92
N ALA A 164 -11.02 1.15 19.29
CA ALA A 164 -10.33 0.01 19.89
C ALA A 164 -10.44 -1.35 19.15
N HIS A 165 -10.98 -1.36 17.93
CA HIS A 165 -11.12 -2.58 17.13
C HIS A 165 -10.15 -2.58 15.94
N TYR A 166 -9.23 -3.53 15.95
CA TYR A 166 -8.24 -3.72 14.89
C TYR A 166 -8.89 -4.40 13.68
N THR A 167 -9.52 -3.62 12.81
CA THR A 167 -10.13 -4.13 11.58
C THR A 167 -9.16 -4.01 10.39
N VAL A 168 -9.44 -4.75 9.31
CA VAL A 168 -8.70 -4.64 8.04
C VAL A 168 -8.73 -3.19 7.51
N ILE A 169 -9.84 -2.48 7.71
CA ILE A 169 -10.00 -1.07 7.36
C ILE A 169 -9.03 -0.19 8.17
N ALA A 170 -8.87 -0.43 9.47
CA ALA A 170 -7.92 0.28 10.32
C ALA A 170 -6.50 0.13 9.78
N LYS A 171 -6.11 -1.10 9.47
CA LYS A 171 -4.80 -1.40 8.88
C LYS A 171 -4.61 -0.69 7.53
N ALA A 172 -5.63 -0.65 6.68
CA ALA A 172 -5.58 0.09 5.43
C ALA A 172 -5.38 1.59 5.66
N MET A 173 -6.12 2.19 6.60
CA MET A 173 -6.05 3.64 6.86
C MET A 173 -4.69 4.10 7.38
N MET A 174 -3.88 3.22 7.98
CA MET A 174 -2.50 3.54 8.36
C MET A 174 -1.62 3.97 7.17
N PHE A 175 -1.95 3.54 5.97
CA PHE A 175 -1.19 3.87 4.76
C PHE A 175 -1.73 5.07 3.98
N LEU A 176 -2.88 5.62 4.37
CA LEU A 176 -3.47 6.78 3.72
C LEU A 176 -2.54 8.00 3.73
N PRO A 177 -1.87 8.37 4.85
CA PRO A 177 -0.94 9.50 4.87
C PRO A 177 0.25 9.29 3.91
N VAL A 178 0.76 8.07 3.81
CA VAL A 178 1.85 7.72 2.89
C VAL A 178 1.42 7.92 1.44
N PHE A 179 0.23 7.46 1.08
CA PHE A 179 -0.35 7.60 -0.25
C PHE A 179 -0.60 9.07 -0.61
N VAL A 180 -1.25 9.83 0.27
CA VAL A 180 -1.56 11.26 0.07
C VAL A 180 -0.28 12.08 -0.01
N GLY A 181 0.65 11.87 0.91
CA GLY A 181 1.96 12.51 0.91
C GLY A 181 2.72 12.26 -0.39
N ALA A 182 2.72 11.03 -0.88
CA ALA A 182 3.38 10.70 -2.14
C ALA A 182 2.75 11.38 -3.35
N ALA A 183 1.43 11.58 -3.37
CA ALA A 183 0.73 12.27 -4.45
C ALA A 183 1.02 13.79 -4.47
N PHE A 184 0.96 14.45 -3.30
CA PHE A 184 1.16 15.89 -3.20
C PHE A 184 2.63 16.30 -3.28
N PHE A 185 3.54 15.50 -2.71
CA PHE A 185 4.98 15.79 -2.67
C PHE A 185 5.77 15.01 -3.73
N ARG A 186 5.11 14.68 -4.83
CA ARG A 186 5.69 13.91 -5.94
C ARG A 186 7.02 14.48 -6.44
N ASP A 187 7.10 15.79 -6.63
CA ASP A 187 8.31 16.44 -7.16
C ASP A 187 9.48 16.35 -6.17
N TRP A 188 9.19 16.43 -4.87
CA TRP A 188 10.18 16.21 -3.83
C TRP A 188 10.70 14.77 -3.84
N ILE A 189 9.80 13.78 -3.96
CA ILE A 189 10.17 12.36 -4.08
C ILE A 189 11.02 12.13 -5.33
N THR A 190 10.68 12.76 -6.45
CA THR A 190 11.46 12.64 -7.69
C THR A 190 12.88 13.18 -7.51
N ARG A 191 13.04 14.33 -6.87
CA ARG A 191 14.36 14.91 -6.55
C ARG A 191 15.13 14.01 -5.59
N PHE A 192 14.48 13.52 -4.54
CA PHE A 192 15.07 12.61 -3.58
C PHE A 192 15.55 11.31 -4.25
N ALA A 193 14.74 10.71 -5.12
CA ALA A 193 15.13 9.52 -5.87
C ALA A 193 16.32 9.78 -6.81
N ALA A 194 16.35 10.93 -7.48
CA ALA A 194 17.47 11.31 -8.34
C ALA A 194 18.78 11.48 -7.54
N GLU A 195 18.72 12.07 -6.34
CA GLU A 195 19.86 12.17 -5.43
C GLU A 195 20.31 10.79 -4.90
N ALA A 196 19.36 9.89 -4.65
CA ALA A 196 19.68 8.52 -4.22
C ALA A 196 20.31 7.68 -5.35
N GLU A 197 20.02 7.97 -6.62
CA GLU A 197 20.63 7.33 -7.78
C GLU A 197 22.01 7.93 -8.13
N ALA A 198 22.32 9.13 -7.66
CA ALA A 198 23.55 9.86 -8.02
C ALA A 198 24.86 9.07 -7.75
N PRO A 199 25.04 8.31 -6.66
CA PRO A 199 26.23 7.51 -6.41
C PRO A 199 26.47 6.42 -7.45
N PHE A 200 25.40 5.79 -7.94
CA PHE A 200 25.47 4.76 -8.98
C PHE A 200 25.86 5.33 -10.34
N GLN A 201 25.73 6.66 -10.50
CA GLN A 201 26.20 7.43 -11.66
C GLN A 201 27.56 8.08 -11.43
N GLY A 202 28.28 7.73 -10.35
CA GLY A 202 29.58 8.30 -10.00
C GLY A 202 29.51 9.71 -9.39
N ARG A 203 28.35 10.18 -8.98
CA ARG A 203 28.12 11.50 -8.36
C ARG A 203 27.80 11.31 -6.89
N PHE A 204 28.76 11.52 -6.02
CA PHE A 204 28.55 11.46 -4.57
C PHE A 204 28.54 12.88 -3.99
N THR A 205 27.37 13.33 -3.52
CA THR A 205 27.18 14.65 -2.89
C THR A 205 26.97 14.53 -1.39
N ARG A 206 27.12 15.64 -0.65
CA ARG A 206 26.76 15.68 0.78
C ARG A 206 25.28 15.33 1.00
N THR A 207 24.42 15.79 0.11
CA THR A 207 22.97 15.48 0.14
C THR A 207 22.73 13.98 0.03
N THR A 208 23.44 13.30 -0.86
CA THR A 208 23.38 11.84 -1.01
C THR A 208 23.75 11.13 0.29
N PHE A 209 24.81 11.57 0.97
CA PHE A 209 25.22 11.00 2.26
C PHE A 209 24.09 11.11 3.29
N PHE A 210 23.47 12.30 3.43
CA PHE A 210 22.38 12.50 4.39
C PHE A 210 21.13 11.68 4.05
N VAL A 211 20.83 11.51 2.75
CA VAL A 211 19.73 10.65 2.29
C VAL A 211 19.95 9.21 2.75
N TYR A 212 21.11 8.63 2.48
CA TYR A 212 21.41 7.25 2.89
C TYR A 212 21.47 7.10 4.41
N ALA A 213 22.12 8.03 5.11
CA ALA A 213 22.20 8.03 6.56
C ALA A 213 20.78 8.11 7.20
N GLY A 214 19.91 8.96 6.66
CA GLY A 214 18.51 9.09 7.12
C GLY A 214 17.70 7.82 6.90
N VAL A 215 17.83 7.17 5.74
CA VAL A 215 17.17 5.88 5.46
C VAL A 215 17.64 4.80 6.42
N ILE A 216 18.95 4.66 6.62
CA ILE A 216 19.53 3.67 7.53
C ILE A 216 19.09 3.93 8.97
N ALA A 217 19.13 5.18 9.43
CA ALA A 217 18.71 5.56 10.78
C ALA A 217 17.22 5.29 11.03
N SER A 218 16.35 5.61 10.06
CA SER A 218 14.91 5.34 10.12
C SER A 218 14.63 3.85 10.21
N TYR A 219 15.39 3.05 9.46
CA TYR A 219 15.25 1.60 9.46
C TYR A 219 15.71 0.99 10.79
N ALA A 220 16.86 1.42 11.29
CA ALA A 220 17.41 0.99 12.58
C ALA A 220 16.49 1.38 13.75
N GLY A 221 15.96 2.61 13.75
CA GLY A 221 14.99 3.08 14.75
C GLY A 221 13.71 2.27 14.77
N GLY A 222 13.12 1.99 13.60
CA GLY A 222 11.92 1.16 13.48
C GLY A 222 12.13 -0.29 13.95
N PHE A 223 13.32 -0.82 13.75
CA PHE A 223 13.67 -2.17 14.20
C PHE A 223 13.88 -2.24 15.73
N LEU A 224 14.52 -1.23 16.33
CA LEU A 224 14.72 -1.14 17.78
C LEU A 224 13.39 -0.96 18.52
N PHE A 225 12.49 -0.13 18.00
CA PHE A 225 11.18 0.10 18.61
C PHE A 225 10.26 -1.14 18.61
N ARG A 226 10.46 -2.09 17.71
CA ARG A 226 9.71 -3.36 17.71
C ARG A 226 10.21 -4.41 18.71
N ARG A 227 11.43 -4.23 19.24
CA ARG A 227 12.03 -5.15 20.23
C ARG A 227 11.82 -4.71 21.68
N ALA A 228 11.38 -3.49 21.90
CA ALA A 228 10.99 -2.95 23.18
C ALA A 228 9.49 -3.13 23.43
#